data_ad6a741de7002a1373860e3ece14fa8d
#
_entry.id   ad6a741de7002a1373860e3ece14fa8d
#
_cell.length_a   1.000
_cell.length_b   1.000
_cell.length_c   1.000
_cell.angle_alpha   90.00
_cell.angle_beta   90.00
_cell.angle_gamma   90.00
#
_symmetry.space_group_name_H-M   'P 1'
#
loop_
_entity.id
_entity.type
_entity.pdbx_description
1 polymer ?
#
loop_
_entity_poly.entity_id
_entity_poly.type
_entity_poly.pdbx_seq_one_letter_code
_entity_poly.pdbx_strand_id
1 'polypeptide(L)'
;EDTRLQLRYGIEARQQRQEEEKVGDLSFGTAAPQEADNLPLALMKAVNAQDEGETLRLLEIYKAQPDADADMVLFAEANLAVFRDDLPGALARYRELYARNPQFVRARLDLARLLFVDRQNRESAALFSSIDIPERPAVNEKIKGFSDALAKRDAWNGSLSIGAGHDSNINRSS
;
A
#
# COMPACT_ATOMS: atom_id res chain seq x y z
N GLU A 1 -21.42 -0.71 -3.46
CA GLU A 1 -20.77 -1.75 -2.63
C GLU A 1 -19.26 -1.53 -2.51
N ASP A 2 -18.58 -1.10 -3.56
CA ASP A 2 -17.13 -0.84 -3.57
C ASP A 2 -16.71 0.29 -2.62
N THR A 3 -17.48 1.35 -2.54
CA THR A 3 -17.19 2.51 -1.67
C THR A 3 -17.24 2.16 -0.18
N ARG A 4 -18.09 1.22 0.22
CA ARG A 4 -18.17 0.74 1.62
C ARG A 4 -16.98 -0.11 2.00
N LEU A 5 -16.43 -0.89 1.08
CA LEU A 5 -15.23 -1.68 1.31
C LEU A 5 -13.98 -0.79 1.42
N GLN A 6 -13.87 0.22 0.57
CA GLN A 6 -12.77 1.20 0.65
C GLN A 6 -12.78 1.98 1.97
N LEU A 7 -13.96 2.40 2.44
CA LEU A 7 -14.11 3.06 3.73
C LEU A 7 -13.78 2.12 4.91
N ARG A 8 -14.16 0.85 4.84
CA ARG A 8 -13.87 -0.14 5.89
C ARG A 8 -12.37 -0.42 6.01
N TYR A 9 -11.67 -0.64 4.90
CA TYR A 9 -10.22 -0.83 4.89
C TYR A 9 -9.46 0.43 5.29
N GLY A 10 -9.97 1.61 4.96
CA GLY A 10 -9.43 2.89 5.41
C GLY A 10 -9.60 3.12 6.91
N ILE A 11 -10.71 2.71 7.49
CA ILE A 11 -11.00 2.84 8.93
C ILE A 11 -10.18 1.83 9.73
N GLU A 12 -10.10 0.58 9.28
CA GLU A 12 -9.29 -0.46 9.94
C GLU A 12 -7.79 -0.13 9.89
N ALA A 13 -7.30 0.43 8.79
CA ALA A 13 -5.93 0.93 8.69
C ALA A 13 -5.65 2.12 9.63
N ARG A 14 -6.65 2.97 9.91
CA ARG A 14 -6.53 4.07 10.88
C ARG A 14 -6.55 3.56 12.32
N GLN A 15 -7.41 2.61 12.65
CA GLN A 15 -7.49 2.02 13.99
C GLN A 15 -6.22 1.24 14.35
N GLN A 16 -5.69 0.47 13.41
CA GLN A 16 -4.44 -0.27 13.61
C GLN A 16 -3.22 0.64 13.78
N ARG A 17 -3.19 1.81 13.13
CA ARG A 17 -2.14 2.81 13.35
C ARG A 17 -2.21 3.46 14.72
N GLN A 18 -3.39 3.69 15.26
CA GLN A 18 -3.54 4.20 16.63
C GLN A 18 -3.07 3.20 17.69
N GLU A 19 -3.14 1.90 17.41
CA GLU A 19 -2.60 0.86 18.29
C GLU A 19 -1.08 0.72 18.16
N GLU A 20 -0.53 0.86 16.95
CA GLU A 20 0.93 0.87 16.71
C GLU A 20 1.59 2.12 17.31
N GLU A 21 0.92 3.27 17.29
CA GLU A 21 1.39 4.52 17.90
C GLU A 21 1.45 4.42 19.44
N LYS A 22 0.54 3.69 20.07
CA LYS A 22 0.57 3.42 21.52
C LYS A 22 1.71 2.52 21.97
N VAL A 23 2.24 1.67 21.10
CA VAL A 23 3.38 0.80 21.37
C VAL A 23 4.72 1.51 21.10
N GLY A 24 4.71 2.58 20.29
CA GLY A 24 5.88 3.38 19.94
C GLY A 24 6.26 4.46 20.95
N ASP A 25 5.41 4.75 21.93
CA ASP A 25 5.66 5.81 22.93
C ASP A 25 6.44 5.28 24.15
N LEU A 26 7.65 4.80 23.89
CA LEU A 26 8.71 4.79 24.89
C LEU A 26 9.60 6.01 24.61
N SER A 27 9.08 7.17 24.98
CA SER A 27 9.82 8.43 24.93
C SER A 27 10.97 8.40 25.92
N PHE A 28 12.16 8.12 25.43
CA PHE A 28 13.34 8.66 26.08
C PHE A 28 13.37 10.16 25.79
N GLY A 29 13.12 10.96 26.84
CA GLY A 29 13.19 12.40 26.75
C GLY A 29 14.58 12.86 26.30
N THR A 30 14.66 13.34 25.08
CA THR A 30 15.71 14.23 24.60
C THR A 30 15.05 15.30 23.77
N ALA A 31 15.56 16.53 23.92
CA ALA A 31 15.12 17.73 23.24
C ALA A 31 14.77 17.44 21.77
N ALA A 32 13.67 18.02 21.30
CA ALA A 32 13.23 17.91 19.91
C ALA A 32 14.42 18.11 18.97
N PRO A 33 14.75 17.12 18.10
CA PRO A 33 15.75 17.35 17.08
C PRO A 33 15.26 18.54 16.24
N GLN A 34 16.14 19.51 15.98
CA GLN A 34 15.80 20.57 15.05
C GLN A 34 15.38 19.90 13.75
N GLU A 35 14.21 20.26 13.24
CA GLU A 35 13.59 19.66 12.04
C GLU A 35 14.56 19.63 10.83
N ALA A 36 15.53 20.53 10.82
CA ALA A 36 16.55 20.62 9.80
C ALA A 36 17.55 19.45 9.77
N ASP A 37 17.85 18.86 10.94
CA ASP A 37 18.88 17.81 11.04
C ASP A 37 18.39 16.40 10.66
N ASN A 38 17.07 16.21 10.53
CA ASN A 38 16.51 14.91 10.19
C ASN A 38 15.23 15.00 9.33
N LEU A 39 15.31 15.80 8.28
CA LEU A 39 14.19 16.03 7.37
C LEU A 39 13.62 14.74 6.75
N PRO A 40 14.42 13.73 6.34
CA PRO A 40 13.87 12.45 5.88
C PRO A 40 13.00 11.74 6.94
N LEU A 41 13.44 11.76 8.19
CA LEU A 41 12.68 11.16 9.29
C LEU A 41 11.39 11.93 9.59
N ALA A 42 11.43 13.26 9.56
CA ALA A 42 10.25 14.11 9.74
C ALA A 42 9.23 13.85 8.61
N LEU A 43 9.68 13.78 7.36
CA LEU A 43 8.85 13.44 6.20
C LEU A 43 8.21 12.04 6.36
N MET A 44 8.99 11.04 6.78
CA MET A 44 8.48 9.70 7.00
C MET A 44 7.43 9.66 8.13
N LYS A 45 7.63 10.42 9.20
CA LYS A 45 6.65 10.54 10.29
C LYS A 45 5.35 11.18 9.80
N ALA A 46 5.41 12.25 9.01
CA ALA A 46 4.24 12.90 8.44
C ALA A 46 3.45 11.94 7.52
N VAL A 47 4.16 11.19 6.67
CA VAL A 47 3.55 10.15 5.83
C VAL A 47 2.86 9.08 6.68
N ASN A 48 3.52 8.59 7.73
CA ASN A 48 2.94 7.57 8.61
C ASN A 48 1.72 8.09 9.41
N ALA A 49 1.75 9.36 9.80
CA ALA A 49 0.63 10.03 10.45
C ALA A 49 -0.53 10.33 9.48
N GLN A 50 -0.33 10.13 8.17
CA GLN A 50 -1.27 10.51 7.11
C GLN A 50 -1.64 12.00 7.13
N ASP A 51 -0.71 12.82 7.57
CA ASP A 51 -0.86 14.27 7.54
C ASP A 51 -0.49 14.79 6.15
N GLU A 52 -1.52 15.02 5.30
CA GLU A 52 -1.32 15.49 3.94
C GLU A 52 -0.60 16.85 3.91
N GLY A 53 -1.03 17.79 4.76
CA GLY A 53 -0.49 19.15 4.78
C GLY A 53 0.99 19.15 5.16
N GLU A 54 1.33 18.46 6.23
CA GLU A 54 2.71 18.36 6.70
C GLU A 54 3.58 17.53 5.74
N THR A 55 3.06 16.46 5.19
CA THR A 55 3.76 15.67 4.17
C THR A 55 4.10 16.54 2.95
N LEU A 56 3.16 17.32 2.46
CA LEU A 56 3.39 18.22 1.31
C LEU A 56 4.44 19.28 1.65
N ARG A 57 4.30 19.94 2.82
CA ARG A 57 5.24 20.96 3.27
C ARG A 57 6.68 20.43 3.35
N LEU A 58 6.85 19.30 4.04
CA LEU A 58 8.16 18.69 4.22
C LEU A 58 8.75 18.14 2.92
N LEU A 59 7.91 17.59 2.04
CA LEU A 59 8.33 17.10 0.74
C LEU A 59 8.90 18.21 -0.14
N GLU A 60 8.25 19.40 -0.19
CA GLU A 60 8.75 20.53 -0.96
C GLU A 60 10.12 21.03 -0.43
N ILE A 61 10.29 21.07 0.89
CA ILE A 61 11.58 21.40 1.50
C ILE A 61 12.62 20.33 1.17
N TYR A 62 12.25 19.06 1.22
CA TYR A 62 13.15 17.94 0.95
C TYR A 62 13.61 17.92 -0.51
N LYS A 63 12.71 18.12 -1.45
CA LYS A 63 13.01 18.17 -2.90
C LYS A 63 13.99 19.29 -3.26
N ALA A 64 14.03 20.36 -2.48
CA ALA A 64 14.97 21.48 -2.67
C ALA A 64 16.38 21.14 -2.19
N GLN A 65 16.59 20.06 -1.45
CA GLN A 65 17.92 19.65 -1.00
C GLN A 65 18.72 19.06 -2.18
N PRO A 66 20.00 19.37 -2.30
CA PRO A 66 20.86 18.87 -3.40
C PRO A 66 21.07 17.35 -3.34
N ASP A 67 20.91 16.76 -2.16
CA ASP A 67 21.11 15.34 -1.87
C ASP A 67 19.77 14.60 -1.59
N ALA A 68 18.66 15.18 -2.02
CA ALA A 68 17.35 14.55 -1.87
C ALA A 68 17.31 13.15 -2.53
N ASP A 69 16.95 12.15 -1.75
CA ASP A 69 16.81 10.79 -2.25
C ASP A 69 15.53 10.68 -3.11
N ALA A 70 15.71 10.32 -4.37
CA ALA A 70 14.61 10.19 -5.32
C ALA A 70 13.60 9.09 -4.93
N ASP A 71 14.02 8.04 -4.23
CA ASP A 71 13.13 6.98 -3.78
C ASP A 71 12.22 7.48 -2.64
N MET A 72 12.78 8.29 -1.73
CA MET A 72 12.00 8.96 -0.68
C MET A 72 11.00 9.95 -1.26
N VAL A 73 11.40 10.73 -2.26
CA VAL A 73 10.51 11.67 -2.97
C VAL A 73 9.35 10.91 -3.61
N LEU A 74 9.62 9.86 -4.38
CA LEU A 74 8.58 9.03 -5.00
C LEU A 74 7.66 8.38 -3.96
N PHE A 75 8.20 7.91 -2.84
CA PHE A 75 7.43 7.32 -1.75
C PHE A 75 6.46 8.34 -1.14
N ALA A 76 6.94 9.54 -0.85
CA ALA A 76 6.09 10.61 -0.29
C ALA A 76 5.03 11.08 -1.30
N GLU A 77 5.39 11.25 -2.58
CA GLU A 77 4.44 11.60 -3.64
C GLU A 77 3.38 10.52 -3.86
N ALA A 78 3.76 9.25 -3.79
CA ALA A 78 2.81 8.13 -3.89
C ALA A 78 1.81 8.15 -2.74
N ASN A 79 2.27 8.41 -1.51
CA ASN A 79 1.39 8.53 -0.35
C ASN A 79 0.47 9.75 -0.43
N LEU A 80 0.96 10.89 -0.92
CA LEU A 80 0.09 12.05 -1.18
C LEU A 80 -1.02 11.72 -2.18
N ALA A 81 -0.72 10.96 -3.23
CA ALA A 81 -1.75 10.49 -4.16
C ALA A 81 -2.78 9.59 -3.45
N VAL A 82 -2.33 8.69 -2.55
CA VAL A 82 -3.24 7.88 -1.71
C VAL A 82 -4.11 8.76 -0.82
N PHE A 83 -3.56 9.78 -0.18
CA PHE A 83 -4.33 10.68 0.70
C PHE A 83 -5.42 11.46 -0.05
N ARG A 84 -5.21 11.69 -1.34
CA ARG A 84 -6.14 12.37 -2.25
C ARG A 84 -7.09 11.45 -3.01
N ASP A 85 -7.10 10.16 -2.67
CA ASP A 85 -7.86 9.12 -3.38
C ASP A 85 -7.50 9.00 -4.89
N ASP A 86 -6.31 9.46 -5.27
CA ASP A 86 -5.77 9.29 -6.63
C ASP A 86 -5.08 7.92 -6.77
N LEU A 87 -5.88 6.88 -6.90
CA LEU A 87 -5.36 5.52 -7.03
C LEU A 87 -4.49 5.32 -8.27
N PRO A 88 -4.85 5.82 -9.48
CA PRO A 88 -3.98 5.71 -10.65
C PRO A 88 -2.62 6.40 -10.44
N GLY A 89 -2.62 7.60 -9.88
CA GLY A 89 -1.40 8.35 -9.59
C GLY A 89 -0.52 7.67 -8.54
N ALA A 90 -1.13 7.09 -7.50
CA ALA A 90 -0.41 6.32 -6.49
C ALA A 90 0.23 5.07 -7.09
N LEU A 91 -0.52 4.29 -7.88
CA LEU A 91 -0.01 3.09 -8.56
C LEU A 91 1.16 3.41 -9.50
N ALA A 92 1.06 4.48 -10.29
CA ALA A 92 2.13 4.89 -11.19
C ALA A 92 3.44 5.16 -10.44
N ARG A 93 3.38 5.92 -9.32
CA ARG A 93 4.55 6.26 -8.51
C ARG A 93 5.13 5.07 -7.76
N TYR A 94 4.28 4.22 -7.19
CA TYR A 94 4.75 3.01 -6.53
C TYR A 94 5.38 2.00 -7.49
N ARG A 95 4.85 1.87 -8.72
CA ARG A 95 5.48 1.04 -9.77
C ARG A 95 6.85 1.58 -10.19
N GLU A 96 6.97 2.89 -10.34
CA GLU A 96 8.25 3.53 -10.62
C GLU A 96 9.25 3.26 -9.48
N LEU A 97 8.82 3.47 -8.23
CA LEU A 97 9.66 3.22 -7.05
C LEU A 97 10.07 1.73 -6.97
N TYR A 98 9.16 0.81 -7.23
CA TYR A 98 9.47 -0.61 -7.25
C TYR A 98 10.46 -0.99 -8.36
N ALA A 99 10.32 -0.39 -9.54
CA ALA A 99 11.26 -0.60 -10.63
C ALA A 99 12.68 -0.08 -10.32
N ARG A 100 12.77 1.05 -9.60
CA ARG A 100 14.05 1.64 -9.19
C ARG A 100 14.68 0.90 -8.01
N ASN A 101 13.88 0.57 -7.02
CA ASN A 101 14.34 -0.03 -5.75
C ASN A 101 13.42 -1.18 -5.32
N PRO A 102 13.60 -2.38 -5.89
CA PRO A 102 12.80 -3.55 -5.53
C PRO A 102 12.98 -3.99 -4.07
N GLN A 103 14.04 -3.53 -3.40
CA GLN A 103 14.33 -3.90 -2.00
C GLN A 103 13.63 -2.99 -0.99
N PHE A 104 12.96 -1.94 -1.44
CA PHE A 104 12.19 -1.09 -0.56
C PHE A 104 10.89 -1.81 -0.13
N VAL A 105 10.98 -2.61 0.93
CA VAL A 105 9.92 -3.53 1.39
C VAL A 105 8.61 -2.80 1.65
N ARG A 106 8.65 -1.61 2.27
CA ARG A 106 7.45 -0.82 2.54
C ARG A 106 6.73 -0.43 1.25
N ALA A 107 7.46 0.03 0.25
CA ALA A 107 6.87 0.39 -1.05
C ALA A 107 6.25 -0.82 -1.75
N ARG A 108 6.88 -2.00 -1.66
CA ARG A 108 6.30 -3.24 -2.19
C ARG A 108 4.99 -3.63 -1.51
N LEU A 109 4.94 -3.52 -0.19
CA LEU A 109 3.72 -3.79 0.58
C LEU A 109 2.59 -2.84 0.19
N ASP A 110 2.89 -1.55 0.11
CA ASP A 110 1.90 -0.53 -0.24
C ASP A 110 1.42 -0.72 -1.69
N LEU A 111 2.32 -1.03 -2.63
CA LEU A 111 1.96 -1.37 -4.01
C LEU A 111 1.06 -2.61 -4.07
N ALA A 112 1.42 -3.69 -3.39
CA ALA A 112 0.63 -4.91 -3.36
C ALA A 112 -0.79 -4.67 -2.83
N ARG A 113 -0.93 -3.84 -1.79
CA ARG A 113 -2.23 -3.45 -1.22
C ARG A 113 -3.06 -2.61 -2.18
N LEU A 114 -2.46 -1.64 -2.87
CA LEU A 114 -3.15 -0.82 -3.84
C LEU A 114 -3.61 -1.64 -5.05
N LEU A 115 -2.78 -2.56 -5.53
CA LEU A 115 -3.15 -3.51 -6.58
C LEU A 115 -4.31 -4.43 -6.16
N PHE A 116 -4.35 -4.83 -4.89
CA PHE A 116 -5.47 -5.58 -4.35
C PHE A 116 -6.77 -4.78 -4.39
N VAL A 117 -6.72 -3.49 -4.04
CA VAL A 117 -7.86 -2.57 -4.11
C VAL A 117 -8.31 -2.36 -5.55
N ASP A 118 -7.35 -2.18 -6.47
CA ASP A 118 -7.58 -1.98 -7.91
C ASP A 118 -7.96 -3.27 -8.65
N ARG A 119 -8.12 -4.37 -7.92
CA ARG A 119 -8.48 -5.71 -8.47
C ARG A 119 -7.47 -6.29 -9.46
N GLN A 120 -6.25 -5.81 -9.46
CA GLN A 120 -5.15 -6.41 -10.21
C GLN A 120 -4.60 -7.64 -9.45
N ASN A 121 -5.43 -8.66 -9.33
CA ASN A 121 -5.23 -9.78 -8.40
C ASN A 121 -3.93 -10.53 -8.65
N ARG A 122 -3.58 -10.78 -9.92
CA ARG A 122 -2.39 -11.55 -10.27
C ARG A 122 -1.10 -10.83 -9.85
N GLU A 123 -1.01 -9.53 -10.14
CA GLU A 123 0.15 -8.72 -9.79
C GLU A 123 0.26 -8.54 -8.27
N SER A 124 -0.87 -8.27 -7.61
CA SER A 124 -0.96 -8.19 -6.15
C SER A 124 -0.47 -9.48 -5.47
N ALA A 125 -0.96 -10.64 -5.93
CA ALA A 125 -0.55 -11.94 -5.40
C ALA A 125 0.96 -12.20 -5.59
N ALA A 126 1.51 -11.87 -6.75
CA ALA A 126 2.92 -12.04 -7.03
C ALA A 126 3.79 -11.18 -6.09
N LEU A 127 3.38 -9.93 -5.81
CA LEU A 127 4.11 -9.07 -4.87
C LEU A 127 4.01 -9.58 -3.44
N PHE A 128 2.81 -9.93 -2.95
CA PHE A 128 2.67 -10.46 -1.60
C PHE A 128 3.49 -11.74 -1.37
N SER A 129 3.52 -12.64 -2.36
CA SER A 129 4.31 -13.87 -2.26
C SER A 129 5.82 -13.64 -2.24
N SER A 130 6.28 -12.47 -2.69
CA SER A 130 7.69 -12.07 -2.70
C SER A 130 8.16 -11.42 -1.40
N ILE A 131 7.25 -11.19 -0.45
CA ILE A 131 7.54 -10.46 0.79
C ILE A 131 7.46 -11.41 1.98
N ASP A 132 8.57 -11.53 2.69
CA ASP A 132 8.66 -12.18 4.00
C ASP A 132 9.49 -11.29 4.92
N ILE A 133 8.95 -11.01 6.10
CA ILE A 133 9.58 -10.16 7.11
C ILE A 133 9.65 -10.94 8.42
N PRO A 134 10.72 -11.75 8.63
CA PRO A 134 10.82 -12.62 9.81
C PRO A 134 10.71 -11.87 11.13
N GLU A 135 11.19 -10.61 11.18
CA GLU A 135 11.18 -9.77 12.38
C GLU A 135 9.78 -9.20 12.71
N ARG A 136 8.82 -9.34 11.79
CA ARG A 136 7.46 -8.79 11.94
C ARG A 136 6.39 -9.82 11.62
N PRO A 137 6.17 -10.82 12.48
CA PRO A 137 5.19 -11.90 12.22
C PRO A 137 3.77 -11.36 12.02
N ALA A 138 3.38 -10.27 12.69
CA ALA A 138 2.08 -9.65 12.51
C ALA A 138 1.88 -9.08 11.09
N VAL A 139 2.94 -8.63 10.43
CA VAL A 139 2.88 -8.19 9.02
C VAL A 139 2.70 -9.39 8.11
N ASN A 140 3.42 -10.49 8.36
CA ASN A 140 3.30 -11.72 7.59
C ASN A 140 1.89 -12.34 7.69
N GLU A 141 1.24 -12.27 8.86
CA GLU A 141 -0.15 -12.68 9.03
C GLU A 141 -1.12 -11.83 8.18
N LYS A 142 -0.89 -10.52 8.10
CA LYS A 142 -1.68 -9.65 7.22
C LYS A 142 -1.47 -9.98 5.75
N ILE A 143 -0.22 -10.24 5.33
CA ILE A 143 0.11 -10.68 3.97
C ILE A 143 -0.61 -11.97 3.64
N LYS A 144 -0.62 -12.94 4.56
CA LYS A 144 -1.37 -14.18 4.40
C LYS A 144 -2.86 -13.94 4.22
N GLY A 145 -3.45 -13.03 5.01
CA GLY A 145 -4.86 -12.64 4.86
C GLY A 145 -5.20 -12.10 3.47
N PHE A 146 -4.33 -11.26 2.90
CA PHE A 146 -4.49 -10.78 1.51
C PHE A 146 -4.35 -11.92 0.49
N SER A 147 -3.37 -12.80 0.67
CA SER A 147 -3.15 -13.95 -0.21
C SER A 147 -4.35 -14.91 -0.20
N ASP A 148 -4.93 -15.19 0.96
CA ASP A 148 -6.15 -16.00 1.09
C ASP A 148 -7.35 -15.35 0.41
N ALA A 149 -7.50 -14.02 0.54
CA ALA A 149 -8.56 -13.27 -0.12
C ALA A 149 -8.42 -13.28 -1.64
N LEU A 150 -7.20 -13.17 -2.16
CA LEU A 150 -6.90 -13.26 -3.59
C LEU A 150 -7.22 -14.64 -4.14
N ALA A 151 -6.81 -15.69 -3.44
CA ALA A 151 -7.13 -17.07 -3.83
C ALA A 151 -8.64 -17.32 -3.91
N LYS A 152 -9.42 -16.77 -2.98
CA LYS A 152 -10.89 -16.84 -3.02
C LYS A 152 -11.48 -16.08 -4.21
N ARG A 153 -10.95 -14.90 -4.54
CA ARG A 153 -11.38 -14.13 -5.71
C ARG A 153 -11.13 -14.90 -7.01
N ASP A 154 -9.96 -15.51 -7.14
CA ASP A 154 -9.60 -16.28 -8.34
C ASP A 154 -10.45 -17.54 -8.49
N ALA A 155 -10.71 -18.26 -7.39
CA ALA A 155 -11.60 -19.41 -7.39
C ALA A 155 -13.04 -19.04 -7.81
N TRP A 156 -13.55 -17.90 -7.35
CA TRP A 156 -14.86 -17.39 -7.73
C TRP A 156 -14.93 -17.03 -9.21
N ASN A 157 -13.91 -16.31 -9.72
CA ASN A 157 -13.83 -15.94 -11.13
C ASN A 157 -13.72 -17.17 -12.04
N GLY A 158 -12.97 -18.19 -11.63
CA GLY A 158 -12.86 -19.46 -12.34
C GLY A 158 -14.20 -20.20 -12.39
N SER A 159 -14.96 -20.23 -11.31
CA SER A 159 -16.28 -20.85 -11.25
C SER A 159 -17.30 -20.20 -12.18
N LEU A 160 -17.30 -18.86 -12.25
CA LEU A 160 -18.17 -18.11 -13.17
C LEU A 160 -17.82 -18.35 -14.63
N SER A 161 -16.54 -18.46 -14.96
CA SER A 161 -16.05 -18.74 -16.31
C SER A 161 -16.49 -20.12 -16.81
N ILE A 162 -16.48 -21.14 -15.97
CA ILE A 162 -16.93 -22.49 -16.29
C ILE A 162 -18.45 -22.55 -16.45
N GLY A 163 -19.20 -21.81 -15.62
CA GLY A 163 -20.67 -21.75 -15.69
C GLY A 163 -21.20 -21.07 -16.95
N ALA A 164 -20.48 -20.10 -17.50
CA ALA A 164 -20.89 -19.40 -18.72
C ALA A 164 -20.60 -20.17 -20.01
N GLY A 165 -19.80 -21.23 -19.96
CA GLY A 165 -19.42 -22.03 -21.11
C GLY A 165 -20.31 -23.22 -21.45
N HIS A 166 -21.39 -23.49 -20.69
CA HIS A 166 -22.17 -24.71 -20.82
C HIS A 166 -23.55 -24.56 -21.46
N ASP A 167 -23.85 -23.44 -22.12
CA ASP A 167 -25.17 -23.24 -22.74
C ASP A 167 -25.10 -22.87 -24.23
N SER A 168 -24.49 -23.74 -25.02
CA SER A 168 -24.64 -23.64 -26.46
C SER A 168 -24.48 -25.02 -27.15
N ASN A 169 -25.34 -25.97 -26.80
CA ASN A 169 -25.61 -27.06 -27.71
C ASN A 169 -26.89 -27.84 -27.35
N ILE A 170 -28.03 -27.22 -27.51
CA ILE A 170 -29.29 -27.94 -27.70
C ILE A 170 -29.99 -27.28 -28.87
N ASN A 171 -29.75 -27.75 -30.05
CA ASN A 171 -30.76 -28.00 -31.07
C ASN A 171 -30.16 -28.28 -32.44
N ARG A 172 -30.14 -29.53 -32.83
CA ARG A 172 -30.41 -29.95 -34.22
C ARG A 172 -30.59 -31.45 -34.28
N SER A 173 -31.84 -31.86 -34.20
CA SER A 173 -32.28 -33.12 -34.84
C SER A 173 -33.64 -32.86 -35.45
N SER A 174 -33.70 -32.86 -36.75
CA SER A 174 -34.80 -33.33 -37.59
C SER A 174 -34.27 -33.62 -38.94
#